data_a70d864668f98d960821a4ae400b8117
#
_entry.id   a70d864668f98d960821a4ae400b8117
#
_cell.length_a   1.000
_cell.length_b   1.000
_cell.length_c   1.000
_cell.angle_alpha   90.00
_cell.angle_beta   90.00
_cell.angle_gamma   90.00
#
_symmetry.space_group_name_H-M   'P 1'
#
loop_
_entity.id
_entity.type
_entity.pdbx_description
1 polymer ?
#
loop_
_entity_poly.entity_id
_entity_poly.type
_entity_poly.pdbx_seq_one_letter_code
_entity_poly.pdbx_strand_id
1 'polypeptide(L)'
;MDPQLVLFRRQYFQLFEPDFLAWPPKSLLRDAGVQQWLYKQCFDTDANPYLPSDRYRLRVLKPLLRKVEQSIENPEEDVGTSHHLFYPSSHLRSQYHMQEFSS
;
A
#
# COMPACT_ATOMS: atom_id res chain seq x y z
N MET A 1 -5.95 1.75 -15.73
CA MET A 1 -5.27 2.06 -14.45
C MET A 1 -3.90 2.67 -14.72
N ASP A 2 -3.43 3.50 -13.84
CA ASP A 2 -2.18 4.20 -14.03
C ASP A 2 -1.02 3.23 -14.29
N PRO A 3 -0.20 3.48 -15.29
CA PRO A 3 0.89 2.56 -15.61
C PRO A 3 1.86 2.32 -14.46
N GLN A 4 2.03 3.30 -13.57
CA GLN A 4 2.92 3.11 -12.44
C GLN A 4 2.36 2.08 -11.48
N LEU A 5 1.05 2.02 -11.32
CA LEU A 5 0.42 1.03 -10.47
C LEU A 5 0.49 -0.34 -11.09
N VAL A 6 0.32 -0.41 -12.40
CA VAL A 6 0.41 -1.69 -13.09
C VAL A 6 1.82 -2.24 -12.99
N LEU A 7 2.83 -1.39 -13.09
CA LEU A 7 4.20 -1.84 -12.98
C LEU A 7 4.47 -2.36 -11.55
N PHE A 8 4.02 -1.64 -10.55
CA PHE A 8 4.18 -2.07 -9.17
C PHE A 8 3.57 -3.47 -8.97
N ARG A 9 2.35 -3.64 -9.46
CA ARG A 9 1.67 -4.91 -9.34
C ARG A 9 2.44 -6.03 -10.03
N ARG A 10 2.94 -5.77 -11.20
CA ARG A 10 3.69 -6.78 -11.95
C ARG A 10 4.94 -7.20 -11.19
N GLN A 11 5.69 -6.24 -10.68
CA GLN A 11 6.91 -6.53 -9.94
C GLN A 11 6.59 -7.27 -8.64
N TYR A 12 5.48 -6.91 -8.01
CA TYR A 12 5.05 -7.56 -6.79
C TYR A 12 4.79 -9.06 -7.05
N PHE A 13 4.11 -9.37 -8.13
CA PHE A 13 3.84 -10.76 -8.44
C PHE A 13 5.08 -11.50 -8.92
N GLN A 14 6.10 -10.80 -9.32
CA GLN A 14 7.37 -11.40 -9.68
C GLN A 14 8.31 -11.50 -8.48
N LEU A 15 7.82 -11.12 -7.31
CA LEU A 15 8.54 -11.27 -6.04
C LEU A 15 9.83 -10.45 -6.00
N PHE A 16 9.78 -9.26 -6.54
CA PHE A 16 10.92 -8.35 -6.44
C PHE A 16 11.18 -8.05 -4.97
N GLU A 17 12.44 -7.89 -4.62
CA GLU A 17 12.75 -7.45 -3.27
C GLU A 17 12.06 -6.12 -3.02
N PRO A 18 11.47 -5.92 -1.86
CA PRO A 18 10.73 -4.68 -1.61
C PRO A 18 11.54 -3.41 -1.89
N ASP A 19 12.84 -3.45 -1.71
CA ASP A 19 13.67 -2.27 -1.99
C ASP A 19 13.73 -1.95 -3.47
N PHE A 20 13.41 -2.91 -4.31
CA PHE A 20 13.49 -2.69 -5.75
C PHE A 20 12.12 -2.53 -6.41
N LEU A 21 11.06 -2.50 -5.64
CA LEU A 21 9.75 -2.29 -6.23
C LEU A 21 9.61 -0.84 -6.67
N ALA A 22 8.88 -0.64 -7.75
CA ALA A 22 8.61 0.70 -8.23
C ALA A 22 7.47 1.30 -7.45
N TRP A 23 7.73 1.76 -6.24
CA TRP A 23 6.70 2.26 -5.34
C TRP A 23 5.96 3.43 -5.96
N PRO A 24 4.63 3.42 -5.90
CA PRO A 24 3.86 4.53 -6.46
C PRO A 24 4.14 5.84 -5.73
N PRO A 25 4.03 6.95 -6.41
CA PRO A 25 4.29 8.24 -5.78
C PRO A 25 3.19 8.63 -4.81
N LYS A 26 3.47 9.59 -3.95
CA LYS A 26 2.52 10.04 -2.96
C LYS A 26 1.21 10.50 -3.56
N SER A 27 1.27 11.14 -4.71
CA SER A 27 0.04 11.63 -5.36
C SER A 27 -0.92 10.51 -5.69
N LEU A 28 -0.41 9.31 -5.93
CA LEU A 28 -1.28 8.18 -6.17
C LEU A 28 -1.66 7.50 -4.87
N LEU A 29 -0.73 7.36 -3.96
CA LEU A 29 -0.98 6.59 -2.74
C LEU A 29 -2.01 7.23 -1.83
N ARG A 30 -2.21 8.52 -1.90
CA ARG A 30 -3.20 9.16 -1.05
C ARG A 30 -4.61 9.08 -1.59
N ASP A 31 -4.77 8.58 -2.80
CA ASP A 31 -6.08 8.44 -3.41
C ASP A 31 -6.76 7.18 -2.88
N ALA A 32 -7.94 7.33 -2.31
CA ALA A 32 -8.67 6.18 -1.77
C ALA A 32 -8.95 5.11 -2.82
N GLY A 33 -9.24 5.51 -4.04
CA GLY A 33 -9.49 4.55 -5.10
C GLY A 33 -8.26 3.73 -5.44
N VAL A 34 -7.09 4.37 -5.39
CA VAL A 34 -5.83 3.67 -5.62
C VAL A 34 -5.57 2.70 -4.48
N GLN A 35 -5.83 3.11 -3.25
CA GLN A 35 -5.63 2.21 -2.10
C GLN A 35 -6.51 0.99 -2.20
N GLN A 36 -7.77 1.16 -2.60
CA GLN A 36 -8.65 0.04 -2.77
C GLN A 36 -8.19 -0.88 -3.88
N TRP A 37 -7.73 -0.30 -4.99
CA TRP A 37 -7.23 -1.10 -6.10
C TRP A 37 -6.02 -1.93 -5.69
N LEU A 38 -5.09 -1.31 -4.96
CA LEU A 38 -3.91 -2.02 -4.50
C LEU A 38 -4.29 -3.17 -3.56
N TYR A 39 -5.23 -2.91 -2.67
CA TYR A 39 -5.67 -3.97 -1.76
C TYR A 39 -6.26 -5.14 -2.54
N LYS A 40 -7.18 -4.85 -3.44
CA LYS A 40 -7.83 -5.92 -4.16
C LYS A 40 -6.89 -6.68 -5.06
N GLN A 41 -5.97 -5.99 -5.68
CA GLN A 41 -5.07 -6.65 -6.63
C GLN A 41 -3.93 -7.41 -5.95
N CYS A 42 -3.49 -6.95 -4.80
CA CYS A 42 -2.26 -7.47 -4.23
C CYS A 42 -2.42 -8.15 -2.87
N PHE A 43 -3.49 -7.89 -2.15
CA PHE A 43 -3.58 -8.36 -0.78
C PHE A 43 -4.88 -9.08 -0.42
N ASP A 44 -5.89 -8.99 -1.24
CA ASP A 44 -7.19 -9.59 -0.93
C ASP A 44 -7.18 -11.06 -1.33
N THR A 45 -7.02 -11.93 -0.38
CA THR A 45 -6.93 -13.36 -0.65
C THR A 45 -8.23 -13.93 -1.18
N ASP A 46 -9.36 -13.28 -0.90
CA ASP A 46 -10.63 -13.75 -1.42
C ASP A 46 -10.78 -13.42 -2.89
N ALA A 47 -10.20 -12.31 -3.33
CA ALA A 47 -10.34 -11.90 -4.71
C ALA A 47 -9.29 -12.55 -5.60
N ASN A 48 -8.18 -13.00 -5.03
CA ASN A 48 -7.10 -13.50 -5.85
C ASN A 48 -6.41 -14.67 -5.15
N PRO A 49 -6.64 -15.89 -5.63
CA PRO A 49 -6.04 -17.06 -4.99
C PRO A 49 -4.56 -17.26 -5.28
N TYR A 50 -3.98 -16.47 -6.17
CA TYR A 50 -2.61 -16.67 -6.56
C TYR A 50 -1.66 -15.61 -6.01
N LEU A 51 -1.99 -15.03 -4.88
CA LEU A 51 -1.12 -14.03 -4.27
C LEU A 51 0.18 -14.65 -3.77
N PRO A 52 1.22 -13.86 -3.63
CA PRO A 52 2.45 -14.35 -3.04
C PRO A 52 2.25 -14.83 -1.60
N SER A 53 3.26 -15.47 -1.03
CA SER A 53 3.17 -16.01 0.30
C SER A 53 2.88 -14.92 1.33
N ASP A 54 2.37 -15.32 2.49
CA ASP A 54 2.08 -14.38 3.57
C ASP A 54 3.32 -13.60 3.95
N ARG A 55 4.46 -14.25 4.01
CA ARG A 55 5.68 -13.59 4.40
C ARG A 55 6.04 -12.46 3.44
N TYR A 56 5.98 -12.73 2.15
CA TYR A 56 6.30 -11.70 1.16
C TYR A 56 5.27 -10.59 1.21
N ARG A 57 4.00 -10.95 1.32
CA ARG A 57 2.94 -9.95 1.37
C ARG A 57 3.17 -8.98 2.53
N LEU A 58 3.56 -9.48 3.70
CA LEU A 58 3.79 -8.60 4.84
C LEU A 58 5.02 -7.73 4.65
N ARG A 59 6.04 -8.26 4.01
CA ARG A 59 7.24 -7.46 3.73
C ARG A 59 6.94 -6.29 2.81
N VAL A 60 5.93 -6.41 1.98
CA VAL A 60 5.54 -5.33 1.09
C VAL A 60 4.49 -4.46 1.75
N LEU A 61 3.55 -5.06 2.46
CA LEU A 61 2.45 -4.31 3.04
C LEU A 61 2.92 -3.30 4.09
N LYS A 62 3.85 -3.68 4.92
CA LYS A 62 4.30 -2.78 5.98
C LYS A 62 4.89 -1.48 5.44
N PRO A 63 5.83 -1.52 4.50
CA PRO A 63 6.31 -0.25 3.93
C PRO A 63 5.24 0.45 3.10
N LEU A 64 4.33 -0.30 2.48
CA LEU A 64 3.27 0.34 1.72
C LEU A 64 2.38 1.16 2.64
N LEU A 65 1.99 0.61 3.78
CA LEU A 65 1.16 1.34 4.72
C LEU A 65 1.86 2.60 5.22
N ARG A 66 3.16 2.51 5.50
CA ARG A 66 3.90 3.68 5.91
C ARG A 66 3.89 4.74 4.83
N LYS A 67 4.08 4.32 3.58
CA LYS A 67 4.08 5.27 2.47
C LYS A 67 2.72 5.90 2.26
N VAL A 68 1.66 5.14 2.44
CA VAL A 68 0.30 5.67 2.34
C VAL A 68 0.09 6.71 3.44
N GLU A 69 0.49 6.41 4.65
CA GLU A 69 0.32 7.34 5.74
C GLU A 69 1.11 8.61 5.51
N GLN A 70 2.33 8.48 5.03
CA GLN A 70 3.14 9.65 4.73
C GLN A 70 2.53 10.48 3.61
N SER A 71 1.90 9.83 2.65
CA SER A 71 1.31 10.56 1.53
C SER A 71 0.12 11.40 1.98
N ILE A 72 -0.54 10.99 3.04
CA ILE A 72 -1.67 11.72 3.57
C ILE A 72 -1.19 12.80 4.53
N GLU A 73 -0.25 12.46 5.39
CA GLU A 73 0.21 13.41 6.36
C GLU A 73 1.08 14.51 5.78
N ASN A 74 1.92 14.16 4.85
CA ASN A 74 2.83 15.10 4.25
C ASN A 74 2.74 15.08 2.77
N PRO A 75 1.70 15.59 2.25
CA PRO A 75 1.49 15.52 0.83
C PRO A 75 2.46 16.40 0.20
N GLU A 76 3.47 16.03 -0.10
CA GLU A 76 4.30 16.85 -0.74
C GLU A 76 4.87 17.85 -0.09
N GLU A 77 4.82 18.45 0.23
CA GLU A 77 5.49 19.35 0.80
C GLU A 77 5.14 19.72 1.88
N ASP A 78 4.73 19.65 2.34
CA ASP A 78 4.49 19.92 3.30
C ASP A 78 4.22 20.63 4.12
N VAL A 79 4.27 20.98 4.34
CA VAL A 79 4.08 21.79 5.00
C VAL A 79 3.56 21.80 6.15
N GLY A 80 3.75 21.37 6.80
CA GLY A 80 3.46 21.39 8.01
C GLY A 80 2.15 21.38 8.42
N THR A 81 1.48 21.00 8.12
CA THR A 81 0.28 21.01 8.55
C THR A 81 -0.08 19.97 9.14
N SER A 82 0.08 19.39 9.39
CA SER A 82 -0.20 18.32 10.01
C SER A 82 -1.34 17.95 10.48
N HIS A 83 -1.93 17.70 10.59
CA HIS A 83 -2.86 17.24 11.14
C HIS A 83 -3.36 16.24 10.88
N HIS A 84 -3.52 15.72 10.56
CA HIS A 84 -3.84 14.71 10.27
C HIS A 84 -4.64 14.09 10.92
N LEU A 85 -5.08 14.06 11.14
CA LEU A 85 -5.73 13.62 11.84
C LEU A 85 -6.36 12.53 11.46
N PHE A 86 -6.71 12.14 10.52
CA PHE A 86 -7.20 11.03 10.33
C PHE A 86 -7.24 10.67 9.03
N TYR A 87 -7.03 9.53 8.64
CA TYR A 87 -6.94 9.09 7.45
C TYR A 87 -8.02 8.42 7.10
N PRO A 88 -8.64 8.72 6.38
CA PRO A 88 -9.74 8.11 5.99
C PRO A 88 -9.53 6.84 5.55
N SER A 89 -8.70 6.47 5.14
CA SER A 89 -8.69 5.32 4.67
C SER A 89 -8.13 4.47 5.19
N SER A 90 -7.49 4.30 5.34
CA SER A 90 -6.98 3.30 5.92
C SER A 90 -7.65 2.08 5.67
N HIS A 91 -8.26 1.81 4.66
CA HIS A 91 -8.81 0.53 4.28
C HIS A 91 -7.76 -0.56 4.35
N LEU A 92 -6.59 -0.36 3.80
CA LEU A 92 -5.54 -1.34 3.87
C LEU A 92 -5.09 -1.56 5.30
N ARG A 93 -4.95 -0.50 6.05
CA ARG A 93 -4.53 -0.62 7.40
C ARG A 93 -5.50 -1.41 8.24
N SER A 94 -6.76 -1.16 8.11
CA SER A 94 -7.75 -1.87 8.85
C SER A 94 -7.75 -3.33 8.56
N GLN A 95 -7.57 -3.71 7.33
CA GLN A 95 -7.62 -5.12 6.94
C GLN A 95 -6.49 -5.94 7.54
N TYR A 96 -5.34 -5.34 7.74
CA TYR A 96 -4.19 -6.11 8.16
C TYR A 96 -3.68 -5.75 9.55
N HIS A 97 -4.40 -4.92 10.27
CA HIS A 97 -3.97 -4.46 11.56
C HIS A 97 -3.73 -5.59 12.54
N MET A 98 -4.66 -6.49 12.63
CA MET A 98 -4.53 -7.58 13.56
C MET A 98 -3.37 -8.49 13.21
N GLN A 99 -3.13 -8.70 11.95
CA GLN A 99 -2.03 -9.54 11.56
C GLN A 99 -0.70 -8.98 12.01
N GLU A 100 -0.57 -7.68 11.96
CA GLU A 100 0.67 -7.09 12.39
C GLU A 100 0.89 -7.31 13.86
N PHE A 101 -0.15 -7.25 14.64
CA PHE A 101 0.01 -7.48 16.02
C PHE A 101 0.22 -8.90 16.37
N SER A 102 -0.26 -9.79 15.64
CA SER A 102 -0.12 -11.16 15.98
C SER A 102 1.20 -11.68 15.60
N SER A 103 1.94 -11.03 14.80
CA SER A 103 3.22 -11.60 14.47
C SER A 103 4.31 -11.03 15.35
#